data_b84e25517cc2c7c8bc21a8d6fca63b70
#
_entry.id   b84e25517cc2c7c8bc21a8d6fca63b70
#
_cell.length_a   1.000
_cell.length_b   1.000
_cell.length_c   1.000
_cell.angle_alpha   90.00
_cell.angle_beta   90.00
_cell.angle_gamma   90.00
#
_symmetry.space_group_name_H-M   'P 1'
#
loop_
_entity.id
_entity.type
_entity.pdbx_description
1 polymer ?
#
loop_
_entity_poly.entity_id
_entity_poly.type
_entity_poly.pdbx_seq_one_letter_code
_entity_poly.pdbx_strand_id
1 'polypeptide(L)'
;MTRALIAALAATFSLAAQGQAPAGDVTRGKSAYMKNLCYTCHGTVGQGGDRGSGPRIAYDVWPYEAFAQQLRRPREAMPRYPKEFVSDQDLADIYAYVASFKRGAKAGDIPLLKE
;
A
#
# COMPACT_ATOMS: atom_id res chain seq x y z
N MET A 1 13.61 55.04 -31.22
CA MET A 1 14.34 54.13 -30.32
C MET A 1 13.32 53.48 -29.39
N THR A 2 12.78 52.34 -29.76
CA THR A 2 11.70 51.63 -29.02
C THR A 2 12.30 50.43 -28.34
N ARG A 3 12.41 50.47 -27.00
CA ARG A 3 12.89 49.35 -26.19
C ARG A 3 11.71 48.39 -25.93
N ALA A 4 11.75 47.23 -26.56
CA ALA A 4 10.83 46.13 -26.28
C ALA A 4 11.24 45.43 -24.99
N LEU A 5 10.40 45.52 -23.97
CA LEU A 5 10.52 44.73 -22.72
C LEU A 5 9.93 43.33 -22.99
N ILE A 6 10.80 42.35 -23.08
CA ILE A 6 10.40 40.95 -23.11
C ILE A 6 10.19 40.51 -21.66
N ALA A 7 8.93 40.36 -21.25
CA ALA A 7 8.57 39.75 -19.97
C ALA A 7 8.69 38.22 -20.11
N ALA A 8 9.72 37.64 -19.50
CA ALA A 8 9.86 36.20 -19.38
C ALA A 8 8.86 35.66 -18.34
N LEU A 9 7.83 34.98 -18.80
CA LEU A 9 6.86 34.29 -17.96
C LEU A 9 7.54 32.98 -17.47
N ALA A 10 8.05 33.00 -16.24
CA ALA A 10 8.53 31.78 -15.58
C ALA A 10 7.32 30.93 -15.21
N ALA A 11 7.03 29.91 -16.00
CA ALA A 11 6.06 28.89 -15.66
C ALA A 11 6.65 28.01 -14.56
N THR A 12 6.25 28.24 -13.31
CA THR A 12 6.55 27.34 -12.20
C THR A 12 5.71 26.08 -12.37
N PHE A 13 6.35 25.04 -12.87
CA PHE A 13 5.78 23.69 -12.87
C PHE A 13 5.74 23.21 -11.40
N SER A 14 4.58 23.35 -10.77
CA SER A 14 4.31 22.66 -9.51
C SER A 14 4.26 21.17 -9.81
N LEU A 15 5.34 20.43 -9.48
CA LEU A 15 5.26 18.98 -9.38
C LEU A 15 4.20 18.68 -8.33
N ALA A 16 3.05 18.18 -8.79
CA ALA A 16 2.07 17.60 -7.90
C ALA A 16 2.76 16.49 -7.10
N ALA A 17 2.89 16.70 -5.79
CA ALA A 17 3.38 15.67 -4.88
C ALA A 17 2.42 14.48 -4.99
N GLN A 18 2.84 13.46 -5.71
CA GLN A 18 2.13 12.18 -5.70
C GLN A 18 2.17 11.71 -4.26
N GLY A 19 0.99 11.55 -3.66
CA GLY A 19 0.84 11.28 -2.24
C GLY A 19 1.69 10.09 -1.81
N GLN A 20 2.84 10.39 -1.22
CA GLN A 20 3.66 9.37 -0.59
C GLN A 20 2.90 8.85 0.62
N ALA A 21 2.92 7.53 0.81
CA ALA A 21 2.37 6.94 2.02
C ALA A 21 2.99 7.63 3.25
N PRO A 22 2.19 7.94 4.29
CA PRO A 22 2.75 8.40 5.56
C PRO A 22 3.80 7.42 6.07
N ALA A 23 4.77 7.91 6.83
CA ALA A 23 5.78 7.05 7.43
C ALA A 23 5.12 6.00 8.32
N GLY A 24 5.29 4.72 7.99
CA GLY A 24 4.78 3.58 8.73
C GLY A 24 5.93 2.72 9.27
N ASP A 25 5.64 1.99 10.35
CA ASP A 25 6.56 1.06 10.97
C ASP A 25 6.11 -0.39 10.74
N VAL A 26 7.00 -1.21 10.21
CA VAL A 26 6.70 -2.61 9.84
C VAL A 26 6.33 -3.47 11.05
N THR A 27 6.99 -3.26 12.19
CA THR A 27 6.76 -4.06 13.39
C THR A 27 5.42 -3.72 14.03
N ARG A 28 5.10 -2.43 14.16
CA ARG A 28 3.78 -2.00 14.61
C ARG A 28 2.71 -2.42 13.63
N GLY A 29 2.99 -2.32 12.33
CA GLY A 29 2.09 -2.75 11.26
C GLY A 29 1.73 -4.23 11.35
N LYS A 30 2.71 -5.10 11.62
CA LYS A 30 2.45 -6.51 11.89
C LYS A 30 1.50 -6.69 13.08
N SER A 31 1.76 -5.98 14.17
CA SER A 31 0.93 -6.05 15.38
C SER A 31 -0.50 -5.58 15.11
N ALA A 32 -0.66 -4.44 14.42
CA ALA A 32 -1.97 -3.91 14.04
C ALA A 32 -2.71 -4.83 13.07
N TYR A 33 -2.02 -5.41 12.09
CA TYR A 33 -2.55 -6.36 11.11
C TYR A 33 -3.13 -7.61 11.80
N MET A 34 -2.38 -8.17 12.75
CA MET A 34 -2.82 -9.33 13.52
C MET A 34 -3.96 -8.99 14.49
N LYS A 35 -3.85 -7.88 15.23
CA LYS A 35 -4.87 -7.41 16.17
C LYS A 35 -6.23 -7.20 15.49
N ASN A 36 -6.23 -6.66 14.28
CA ASN A 36 -7.45 -6.37 13.54
C ASN A 36 -7.92 -7.54 12.65
N LEU A 37 -7.35 -8.74 12.83
CA LEU A 37 -7.73 -9.98 12.17
C LEU A 37 -7.64 -9.96 10.63
N CYS A 38 -6.83 -9.08 10.06
CA CYS A 38 -6.63 -9.00 8.61
C CYS A 38 -6.13 -10.33 8.03
N TYR A 39 -5.33 -11.05 8.80
CA TYR A 39 -4.76 -12.34 8.41
C TYR A 39 -5.80 -13.44 8.16
N THR A 40 -6.98 -13.36 8.76
CA THR A 40 -8.02 -14.39 8.61
C THR A 40 -8.53 -14.50 7.18
N CYS A 41 -8.49 -13.39 6.45
CA CYS A 41 -8.91 -13.34 5.04
C CYS A 41 -7.71 -13.20 4.09
N HIS A 42 -6.68 -12.44 4.48
CA HIS A 42 -5.56 -12.10 3.58
C HIS A 42 -4.29 -12.92 3.82
N GLY A 43 -4.29 -13.82 4.81
CA GLY A 43 -3.12 -14.59 5.21
C GLY A 43 -2.14 -13.77 6.06
N THR A 44 -1.23 -14.43 6.75
CA THR A 44 -0.35 -13.82 7.76
C THR A 44 0.65 -12.82 7.19
N VAL A 45 0.99 -12.94 5.92
CA VAL A 45 1.90 -12.04 5.20
C VAL A 45 1.23 -11.37 3.99
N GLY A 46 -0.10 -11.33 3.97
CA GLY A 46 -0.85 -10.74 2.88
C GLY A 46 -0.81 -11.55 1.57
N GLN A 47 -0.48 -12.83 1.64
CA GLN A 47 -0.36 -13.73 0.48
C GLN A 47 -1.71 -14.12 -0.13
N GLY A 48 -2.80 -13.77 0.51
CA GLY A 48 -4.14 -14.23 0.19
C GLY A 48 -4.60 -15.30 1.16
N GLY A 49 -5.91 -15.39 1.31
CA GLY A 49 -6.55 -16.35 2.19
C GLY A 49 -6.76 -17.70 1.54
N ASP A 50 -6.90 -18.70 2.39
CA ASP A 50 -7.25 -20.04 1.95
C ASP A 50 -8.65 -20.06 1.32
N ARG A 51 -8.84 -20.87 0.28
CA ARG A 51 -10.11 -21.02 -0.46
C ARG A 51 -10.73 -19.71 -0.96
N GLY A 52 -9.91 -18.68 -1.20
CA GLY A 52 -10.39 -17.41 -1.72
C GLY A 52 -11.11 -16.52 -0.70
N SER A 53 -10.89 -16.72 0.61
CA SER A 53 -11.46 -15.91 1.67
C SER A 53 -11.09 -14.42 1.59
N GLY A 54 -9.97 -14.10 0.95
CA GLY A 54 -9.55 -12.74 0.64
C GLY A 54 -8.43 -12.73 -0.40
N PRO A 55 -8.33 -11.67 -1.22
CA PRO A 55 -7.30 -11.58 -2.23
C PRO A 55 -5.91 -11.40 -1.61
N ARG A 56 -4.89 -11.73 -2.39
CA ARG A 56 -3.51 -11.34 -2.08
C ARG A 56 -3.41 -9.82 -2.11
N ILE A 57 -2.79 -9.26 -1.07
CA ILE A 57 -2.55 -7.83 -0.92
C ILE A 57 -1.07 -7.47 -0.80
N ALA A 58 -0.20 -8.46 -0.59
CA ALA A 58 1.26 -8.30 -0.63
C ALA A 58 1.83 -8.45 -2.04
N TYR A 59 3.09 -8.09 -2.22
CA TYR A 59 3.94 -8.16 -3.41
C TYR A 59 3.65 -7.10 -4.48
N ASP A 60 2.38 -6.80 -4.76
CA ASP A 60 1.94 -5.75 -5.69
C ASP A 60 0.94 -4.86 -4.95
N VAL A 61 1.41 -4.21 -3.90
CA VAL A 61 0.55 -3.40 -3.02
C VAL A 61 0.02 -2.19 -3.82
N TRP A 62 -1.26 -1.93 -3.68
CA TRP A 62 -1.87 -0.74 -4.27
C TRP A 62 -1.23 0.54 -3.74
N PRO A 63 -1.32 1.66 -4.48
CA PRO A 63 -0.95 2.95 -3.94
C PRO A 63 -1.66 3.22 -2.60
N TYR A 64 -0.97 3.90 -1.68
CA TYR A 64 -1.45 4.09 -0.31
C TYR A 64 -2.89 4.62 -0.25
N GLU A 65 -3.23 5.60 -1.07
CA GLU A 65 -4.57 6.19 -1.09
C GLU A 65 -5.66 5.16 -1.42
N ALA A 66 -5.41 4.31 -2.41
CA ALA A 66 -6.35 3.25 -2.79
C ALA A 66 -6.46 2.17 -1.69
N PHE A 67 -5.34 1.84 -1.06
CA PHE A 67 -5.29 0.93 0.07
C PHE A 67 -6.06 1.49 1.26
N ALA A 68 -5.83 2.75 1.62
CA ALA A 68 -6.52 3.44 2.69
C ALA A 68 -8.03 3.53 2.42
N GLN A 69 -8.41 3.87 1.19
CA GLN A 69 -9.82 3.93 0.80
C GLN A 69 -10.51 2.57 0.94
N GLN A 70 -9.82 1.47 0.59
CA GLN A 70 -10.39 0.13 0.71
C GLN A 70 -10.67 -0.24 2.17
N LEU A 71 -9.82 0.16 3.13
CA LEU A 71 -10.09 -0.07 4.56
C LEU A 71 -11.23 0.81 5.08
N ARG A 72 -11.30 2.07 4.63
CA ARG A 72 -12.31 3.04 5.10
C ARG A 72 -13.69 2.85 4.46
N ARG A 73 -13.71 2.42 3.20
CA ARG A 73 -14.92 2.20 2.39
C ARG A 73 -14.74 0.94 1.55
N PRO A 74 -14.76 -0.23 2.20
CA PRO A 74 -14.48 -1.48 1.51
C PRO A 74 -15.50 -1.77 0.42
N ARG A 75 -15.04 -2.45 -0.60
CA ARG A 75 -15.88 -3.12 -1.58
C ARG A 75 -16.10 -4.55 -1.15
N GLU A 76 -17.22 -5.13 -1.58
CA GLU A 76 -17.57 -6.53 -1.35
C GLU A 76 -17.64 -6.92 0.13
N ALA A 77 -17.17 -8.11 0.47
CA ALA A 77 -17.31 -8.70 1.79
C ALA A 77 -16.26 -8.23 2.83
N MET A 78 -15.34 -7.36 2.45
CA MET A 78 -14.33 -6.87 3.40
C MET A 78 -14.99 -6.02 4.49
N PRO A 79 -14.68 -6.24 5.78
CA PRO A 79 -15.18 -5.39 6.86
C PRO A 79 -14.68 -3.95 6.73
N ARG A 80 -15.50 -3.00 7.18
CA ARG A 80 -15.08 -1.60 7.27
C ARG A 80 -14.24 -1.39 8.53
N TYR A 81 -13.12 -0.70 8.40
CA TYR A 81 -12.24 -0.30 9.49
C TYR A 81 -12.28 1.23 9.68
N PRO A 82 -13.17 1.77 10.50
CA PRO A 82 -13.19 3.20 10.83
C PRO A 82 -12.00 3.58 11.70
N LYS A 83 -11.72 4.90 11.84
CA LYS A 83 -10.54 5.42 12.54
C LYS A 83 -10.48 5.04 14.03
N GLU A 84 -11.59 4.76 14.62
CA GLU A 84 -11.73 4.34 16.02
C GLU A 84 -11.10 2.97 16.27
N PHE A 85 -11.09 2.10 15.27
CA PHE A 85 -10.50 0.76 15.36
C PHE A 85 -9.12 0.65 14.73
N VAL A 86 -8.92 1.31 13.60
CA VAL A 86 -7.65 1.39 12.90
C VAL A 86 -7.36 2.87 12.66
N SER A 87 -6.52 3.47 13.49
CA SER A 87 -6.12 4.87 13.34
C SER A 87 -5.43 5.12 11.98
N ASP A 88 -5.23 6.36 11.60
CA ASP A 88 -4.48 6.67 10.37
C ASP A 88 -3.02 6.23 10.49
N GLN A 89 -2.44 6.25 11.71
CA GLN A 89 -1.10 5.72 11.95
C GLN A 89 -1.07 4.19 11.85
N ASP A 90 -2.04 3.49 12.47
CA ASP A 90 -2.13 2.04 12.33
C ASP A 90 -2.27 1.62 10.87
N LEU A 91 -3.05 2.37 10.08
CA LEU A 91 -3.22 2.13 8.66
C LEU A 91 -1.90 2.31 7.89
N ALA A 92 -1.13 3.38 8.19
CA ALA A 92 0.18 3.60 7.60
C ALA A 92 1.17 2.48 7.99
N ASP A 93 1.13 2.04 9.24
CA ASP A 93 1.96 0.94 9.74
C ASP A 93 1.57 -0.40 9.07
N ILE A 94 0.28 -0.71 8.96
CA ILE A 94 -0.23 -1.89 8.23
C ILE A 94 0.23 -1.85 6.77
N TYR A 95 0.13 -0.70 6.12
CA TYR A 95 0.60 -0.53 4.76
C TYR A 95 2.09 -0.83 4.64
N ALA A 96 2.91 -0.27 5.55
CA ALA A 96 4.35 -0.54 5.59
C ALA A 96 4.65 -2.03 5.77
N TYR A 97 3.90 -2.72 6.65
CA TYR A 97 4.02 -4.16 6.85
C TYR A 97 3.72 -4.96 5.58
N VAL A 98 2.58 -4.71 4.94
CA VAL A 98 2.18 -5.40 3.72
C VAL A 98 3.15 -5.12 2.57
N ALA A 99 3.63 -3.88 2.45
CA ALA A 99 4.57 -3.45 1.42
C ALA A 99 6.00 -3.99 1.65
N SER A 100 6.33 -4.44 2.84
CA SER A 100 7.65 -5.00 3.16
C SER A 100 7.93 -6.34 2.50
N PHE A 101 6.89 -7.07 2.12
CA PHE A 101 7.06 -8.38 1.49
C PHE A 101 7.42 -8.25 0.02
N LYS A 102 8.42 -9.01 -0.40
CA LYS A 102 8.89 -9.08 -1.79
C LYS A 102 8.47 -10.39 -2.41
N ARG A 103 8.27 -10.39 -3.73
CA ARG A 103 8.09 -11.65 -4.45
C ARG A 103 9.33 -12.53 -4.28
N GLY A 104 9.12 -13.82 -4.11
CA GLY A 104 10.19 -14.80 -4.19
C GLY A 104 10.78 -14.87 -5.62
N ALA A 105 11.85 -15.65 -5.75
CA ALA A 105 12.44 -15.96 -7.05
C ALA A 105 11.40 -16.59 -7.98
N LYS A 106 11.46 -16.28 -9.27
CA LYS A 106 10.66 -16.99 -10.26
C LYS A 106 11.10 -18.43 -10.35
N ALA A 107 10.19 -19.36 -10.65
CA ALA A 107 10.50 -20.78 -10.74
C ALA A 107 11.72 -21.08 -11.64
N GLY A 108 11.82 -20.40 -12.80
CA GLY A 108 12.95 -20.51 -13.69
C GLY A 108 14.29 -19.98 -13.17
N ASP A 109 14.28 -19.22 -12.08
CA ASP A 109 15.50 -18.69 -11.43
C ASP A 109 15.97 -19.58 -10.28
N ILE A 110 15.19 -20.61 -9.91
CA ILE A 110 15.52 -21.54 -8.84
C ILE A 110 16.33 -22.72 -9.44
N PRO A 111 17.62 -22.89 -9.07
CA PRO A 111 18.47 -23.91 -9.70
C PRO A 111 17.90 -25.34 -9.62
N LEU A 112 17.24 -25.67 -8.51
CA LEU A 112 16.65 -27.01 -8.28
C LEU A 112 15.39 -27.29 -9.13
N LEU A 113 14.83 -26.27 -9.78
CA LEU A 113 13.65 -26.41 -10.65
C LEU A 113 14.00 -26.30 -12.15
N LYS A 114 15.28 -26.24 -12.47
CA LYS A 114 15.79 -26.30 -13.85
C LYS A 114 16.00 -27.75 -14.21
N GLU A 115 15.10 -28.31 -15.00
CA GLU A 115 15.28 -29.59 -15.67
C GLU A 115 16.25 -29.47 -16.84
#